data_601e5c85eea70235e9db97c346de5314
#
_entry.id   601e5c85eea70235e9db97c346de5314
#
_cell.length_a   1.000
_cell.length_b   1.000
_cell.length_c   1.000
_cell.angle_alpha   90.00
_cell.angle_beta   90.00
_cell.angle_gamma   90.00
#
_symmetry.space_group_name_H-M   'P 1'
#
loop_
_entity.id
_entity.type
_entity.pdbx_description
1 polymer ?
#
loop_
_entity_poly.entity_id
_entity_poly.type
_entity_poly.pdbx_seq_one_letter_code
_entity_poly.pdbx_strand_id
1 'polypeptide(L)'
;MPYILQEERAELDELARSLVTQLRNGNFRGRLNYFISSVAQGLIEANGVSYSLLNDFIGVLECVKLELYRRVVTPYEDKKILENGDVFFSEKKVASELEKKLSKDKANLHDFPHKIIHD
;
A
#
# COMPACT_ATOMS: atom_id res chain seq x y z
N MET A 1 -1.13 -12.83 -0.01
CA MET A 1 0.31 -12.69 0.24
C MET A 1 0.84 -13.88 0.97
N PRO A 2 1.70 -14.68 0.39
CA PRO A 2 2.28 -15.80 1.09
C PRO A 2 3.37 -15.32 2.04
N TYR A 3 3.12 -15.52 3.30
CA TYR A 3 4.17 -15.44 4.29
C TYR A 3 4.98 -16.75 4.26
N ILE A 4 6.15 -16.71 4.86
CA ILE A 4 6.91 -17.94 5.09
C ILE A 4 6.14 -18.83 6.08
N LEU A 5 6.41 -20.14 6.04
CA LEU A 5 5.83 -21.09 6.98
C LEU A 5 6.20 -20.75 8.41
N GLN A 6 5.34 -21.08 9.37
CA GLN A 6 5.60 -20.80 10.78
C GLN A 6 6.92 -21.42 11.27
N GLU A 7 7.26 -22.59 10.78
CA GLU A 7 8.50 -23.29 11.13
C GLU A 7 9.76 -22.53 10.71
N GLU A 8 9.64 -21.68 9.68
CA GLU A 8 10.76 -20.90 9.16
C GLU A 8 10.93 -19.54 9.87
N ARG A 9 10.04 -19.20 10.79
CA ARG A 9 9.99 -17.87 11.40
C ARG A 9 10.94 -17.69 12.57
N ALA A 10 11.33 -18.77 13.26
CA ALA A 10 12.06 -18.71 14.53
C ALA A 10 13.33 -17.86 14.44
N GLU A 11 14.19 -18.10 13.45
CA GLU A 11 15.43 -17.35 13.25
C GLU A 11 15.17 -15.89 12.91
N LEU A 12 14.19 -15.62 12.05
CA LEU A 12 13.82 -14.28 11.65
C LEU A 12 13.17 -13.50 12.80
N ASP A 13 12.36 -14.17 13.63
CA ASP A 13 11.75 -13.56 14.82
C ASP A 13 12.80 -13.07 15.80
N GLU A 14 13.88 -13.84 15.99
CA GLU A 14 14.97 -13.45 16.84
C GLU A 14 15.71 -12.22 16.30
N LEU A 15 16.01 -12.19 14.99
CA LEU A 15 16.62 -11.05 14.33
C LEU A 15 15.71 -9.81 14.43
N ALA A 16 14.40 -9.98 14.23
CA ALA A 16 13.44 -8.89 14.34
C ALA A 16 13.39 -8.32 15.76
N ARG A 17 13.37 -9.17 16.79
CA ARG A 17 13.40 -8.72 18.19
C ARG A 17 14.68 -7.95 18.52
N SER A 18 15.81 -8.41 18.04
CA SER A 18 17.09 -7.73 18.21
C SER A 18 17.07 -6.35 17.53
N LEU A 19 16.56 -6.28 16.31
CA LEU A 19 16.42 -5.01 15.59
C LEU A 19 15.49 -4.04 16.33
N VAL A 20 14.32 -4.50 16.80
CA VAL A 20 13.39 -3.66 17.55
C VAL A 20 14.05 -3.07 18.80
N THR A 21 14.87 -3.85 19.51
CA THR A 21 15.62 -3.37 20.66
C THR A 21 16.56 -2.22 20.26
N GLN A 22 17.24 -2.34 19.12
CA GLN A 22 18.12 -1.29 18.59
C GLN A 22 17.33 -0.04 18.17
N LEU A 23 16.15 -0.22 17.59
CA LEU A 23 15.32 0.90 17.11
C LEU A 23 14.69 1.69 18.25
N ARG A 24 14.39 1.06 19.38
CA ARG A 24 13.75 1.71 20.54
C ARG A 24 14.60 2.80 21.18
N ASN A 25 15.91 2.77 21.00
CA ASN A 25 16.87 3.60 21.71
C ASN A 25 17.30 4.87 20.93
N GLY A 26 16.53 5.32 19.95
CA GLY A 26 16.94 6.49 19.20
C GLY A 26 16.02 6.84 18.03
N ASN A 27 16.58 7.45 17.01
CA ASN A 27 15.85 7.78 15.79
C ASN A 27 15.56 6.51 14.99
N PHE A 28 14.40 5.91 15.24
CA PHE A 28 14.03 4.66 14.57
C PHE A 28 13.90 4.84 13.06
N ARG A 29 13.48 6.01 12.57
CA ARG A 29 13.27 6.27 11.14
C ARG A 29 14.58 6.13 10.36
N GLY A 30 15.62 6.81 10.79
CA GLY A 30 16.94 6.74 10.18
C GLY A 30 17.56 5.36 10.31
N ARG A 31 17.48 4.76 11.49
CA ARG A 31 18.02 3.43 11.76
C ARG A 31 17.32 2.35 10.95
N LEU A 32 15.99 2.39 10.86
CA LEU A 32 15.22 1.43 10.06
C LEU A 32 15.50 1.60 8.58
N ASN A 33 15.55 2.83 8.09
CA ASN A 33 15.90 3.11 6.70
C ASN A 33 17.30 2.53 6.36
N TYR A 34 18.28 2.80 7.20
CA TYR A 34 19.62 2.29 7.03
C TYR A 34 19.65 0.76 7.03
N PHE A 35 18.93 0.12 7.95
CA PHE A 35 18.87 -1.34 8.04
C PHE A 35 18.28 -1.95 6.77
N ILE A 36 17.16 -1.45 6.31
CA ILE A 36 16.52 -1.95 5.08
C ILE A 36 17.43 -1.74 3.88
N SER A 37 18.06 -0.57 3.79
CA SER A 37 19.02 -0.27 2.71
C SER A 37 20.23 -1.19 2.75
N SER A 38 20.74 -1.50 3.94
CA SER A 38 21.85 -2.42 4.14
C SER A 38 21.49 -3.85 3.75
N VAL A 39 20.27 -4.29 4.03
CA VAL A 39 19.78 -5.60 3.58
C VAL A 39 19.69 -5.64 2.06
N ALA A 40 19.19 -4.59 1.44
CA ALA A 40 19.14 -4.47 -0.02
C ALA A 40 20.55 -4.57 -0.62
N GLN A 41 21.49 -3.81 -0.08
CA GLN A 41 22.88 -3.82 -0.53
C GLN A 41 23.53 -5.20 -0.38
N GLY A 42 23.29 -5.86 0.75
CA GLY A 42 23.78 -7.21 0.98
C GLY A 42 23.24 -8.24 -0.01
N LEU A 43 21.97 -8.16 -0.36
CA LEU A 43 21.36 -9.03 -1.38
C LEU A 43 21.95 -8.76 -2.77
N ILE A 44 22.20 -7.51 -3.10
CA ILE A 44 22.84 -7.11 -4.37
C ILE A 44 24.25 -7.69 -4.44
N GLU A 45 25.03 -7.57 -3.38
CA GLU A 45 26.40 -8.12 -3.31
C GLU A 45 26.39 -9.65 -3.46
N ALA A 46 25.46 -10.33 -2.80
CA ALA A 46 25.38 -11.79 -2.85
C ALA A 46 24.91 -12.33 -4.20
N ASN A 47 24.00 -11.65 -4.90
CA ASN A 47 23.34 -12.17 -6.09
C ASN A 47 23.68 -11.41 -7.38
N GLY A 48 24.40 -10.31 -7.29
CA GLY A 48 24.64 -9.40 -8.41
C GLY A 48 23.46 -8.49 -8.70
N VAL A 49 23.72 -7.44 -9.44
CA VAL A 49 22.66 -6.49 -9.87
C VAL A 49 21.86 -7.12 -11.00
N SER A 50 20.53 -7.18 -10.83
CA SER A 50 19.61 -7.58 -11.90
C SER A 50 18.28 -6.84 -11.73
N TYR A 51 17.61 -6.66 -12.86
CA TYR A 51 16.25 -6.08 -12.85
C TYR A 51 15.30 -6.93 -12.00
N SER A 52 15.38 -8.24 -12.11
CA SER A 52 14.55 -9.18 -11.35
C SER A 52 14.73 -9.01 -9.85
N LEU A 53 15.97 -8.98 -9.37
CA LEU A 53 16.26 -8.79 -7.94
C LEU A 53 15.73 -7.45 -7.43
N LEU A 54 16.00 -6.38 -8.16
CA LEU A 54 15.58 -5.04 -7.76
C LEU A 54 14.06 -4.92 -7.76
N ASN A 55 13.40 -5.46 -8.77
CA ASN A 55 11.95 -5.46 -8.87
C ASN A 55 11.31 -6.29 -7.73
N ASP A 56 11.86 -7.44 -7.42
CA ASP A 56 11.39 -8.28 -6.32
C ASP A 56 11.54 -7.57 -4.97
N PHE A 57 12.67 -6.93 -4.74
CA PHE A 57 12.89 -6.19 -3.48
C PHE A 57 11.90 -5.04 -3.32
N ILE A 58 11.72 -4.24 -4.35
CA ILE A 58 10.74 -3.14 -4.36
C ILE A 58 9.32 -3.69 -4.16
N GLY A 59 8.99 -4.81 -4.80
CA GLY A 59 7.71 -5.49 -4.62
C GLY A 59 7.47 -5.92 -3.17
N VAL A 60 8.47 -6.47 -2.51
CA VAL A 60 8.39 -6.84 -1.09
C VAL A 60 8.09 -5.62 -0.22
N LEU A 61 8.81 -4.52 -0.43
CA LEU A 61 8.58 -3.27 0.32
C LEU A 61 7.16 -2.75 0.13
N GLU A 62 6.65 -2.77 -1.09
CA GLU A 62 5.30 -2.33 -1.39
C GLU A 62 4.25 -3.22 -0.73
N CYS A 63 4.44 -4.53 -0.78
CA CYS A 63 3.56 -5.48 -0.12
C CYS A 63 3.53 -5.30 1.40
N VAL A 64 4.68 -5.06 2.03
CA VAL A 64 4.76 -4.76 3.47
C VAL A 64 3.96 -3.50 3.79
N LYS A 65 4.12 -2.46 3.00
CA LYS A 65 3.38 -1.20 3.17
C LYS A 65 1.87 -1.43 3.07
N LEU A 66 1.41 -2.10 2.04
CA LEU A 66 -0.02 -2.35 1.80
C LEU A 66 -0.64 -3.21 2.91
N GLU A 67 0.07 -4.23 3.36
CA GLU A 67 -0.39 -5.10 4.44
C GLU A 67 -0.52 -4.34 5.76
N LEU A 68 0.48 -3.51 6.08
CA LEU A 68 0.45 -2.67 7.27
C LEU A 68 -0.72 -1.68 7.22
N TYR A 69 -0.94 -1.05 6.08
CA TYR A 69 -2.08 -0.15 5.88
C TYR A 69 -3.41 -0.86 6.11
N ARG A 70 -3.62 -1.97 5.42
CA ARG A 70 -4.88 -2.71 5.50
C ARG A 70 -5.20 -3.21 6.91
N ARG A 71 -4.20 -3.74 7.61
CA ARG A 71 -4.42 -4.46 8.87
C ARG A 71 -4.26 -3.61 10.12
N VAL A 72 -3.52 -2.52 10.04
CA VAL A 72 -3.19 -1.69 11.21
C VAL A 72 -3.61 -0.23 11.00
N VAL A 73 -3.17 0.39 9.92
CA VAL A 73 -3.44 1.82 9.68
C VAL A 73 -4.91 2.06 9.43
N THR A 74 -5.55 1.27 8.56
CA THR A 74 -6.96 1.43 8.22
C THR A 74 -7.88 1.30 9.45
N PRO A 75 -7.80 0.26 10.29
CA PRO A 75 -8.60 0.20 11.50
C PRO A 75 -8.36 1.38 12.47
N TYR A 76 -7.12 1.84 12.57
CA TYR A 76 -6.79 3.01 13.38
C TYR A 76 -7.45 4.28 12.83
N GLU A 77 -7.38 4.49 11.51
CA GLU A 77 -8.00 5.64 10.84
C GLU A 77 -9.52 5.59 10.95
N ASP A 78 -10.13 4.43 10.81
CA ASP A 78 -11.58 4.24 10.97
C ASP A 78 -12.04 4.71 12.36
N LYS A 79 -11.26 4.39 13.39
CA LYS A 79 -11.51 4.86 14.75
C LYS A 79 -11.41 6.38 14.85
N LYS A 80 -10.40 6.98 14.21
CA LYS A 80 -10.21 8.44 14.19
C LYS A 80 -11.33 9.16 13.44
N ILE A 81 -11.86 8.57 12.38
CA ILE A 81 -13.02 9.07 11.67
C ILE A 81 -14.24 9.17 12.60
N LEU A 82 -14.47 8.15 13.42
CA LEU A 82 -15.56 8.16 14.39
C LEU A 82 -15.38 9.25 15.47
N GLU A 83 -14.15 9.50 15.91
CA GLU A 83 -13.85 10.50 16.94
C GLU A 83 -13.89 11.93 16.41
N ASN A 84 -13.36 12.19 15.22
CA ASN A 84 -13.07 13.52 14.70
C ASN A 84 -13.89 13.92 13.46
N GLY A 85 -14.68 12.99 12.92
CA GLY A 85 -15.41 13.19 11.66
C GLY A 85 -14.57 12.83 10.44
N ASP A 86 -15.23 12.56 9.34
CA ASP A 86 -14.63 12.15 8.08
C ASP A 86 -14.39 13.37 7.18
N VAL A 87 -13.30 13.35 6.42
CA VAL A 87 -13.00 14.33 5.36
C VAL A 87 -13.59 13.88 4.03
N PHE A 88 -13.57 12.57 3.78
CA PHE A 88 -14.06 11.99 2.53
C PHE A 88 -15.49 11.50 2.67
N PHE A 89 -16.18 11.36 1.56
CA PHE A 89 -17.49 10.75 1.51
C PHE A 89 -17.39 9.26 1.91
N SER A 90 -18.42 8.77 2.61
CA SER A 90 -18.57 7.34 2.81
C SER A 90 -18.67 6.61 1.46
N GLU A 91 -18.32 5.31 1.44
CA GLU A 91 -18.45 4.49 0.21
C GLU A 91 -19.84 4.60 -0.41
N LYS A 92 -20.87 4.56 0.41
CA LYS A 92 -22.26 4.68 -0.01
C LYS A 92 -22.54 6.03 -0.68
N LYS A 93 -21.99 7.12 -0.13
CA LYS A 93 -22.14 8.46 -0.69
C LYS A 93 -21.35 8.63 -1.99
N VAL A 94 -20.14 8.06 -2.05
CA VAL A 94 -19.34 8.05 -3.29
C VAL A 94 -20.07 7.33 -4.40
N ALA A 95 -20.61 6.14 -4.12
CA ALA A 95 -21.40 5.38 -5.10
C ALA A 95 -22.60 6.18 -5.62
N SER A 96 -23.33 6.83 -4.71
CA SER A 96 -24.47 7.69 -5.06
C SER A 96 -24.07 8.86 -5.96
N GLU A 97 -22.97 9.54 -5.65
CA GLU A 97 -22.47 10.65 -6.47
C GLU A 97 -22.01 10.18 -7.86
N LEU A 98 -21.37 9.01 -7.93
CA LEU A 98 -20.96 8.42 -9.21
C LEU A 98 -22.17 8.04 -10.08
N GLU A 99 -23.22 7.49 -9.48
CA GLU A 99 -24.47 7.17 -10.19
C GLU A 99 -25.14 8.43 -10.75
N LYS A 100 -25.21 9.49 -9.96
CA LYS A 100 -25.73 10.79 -10.42
C LYS A 100 -24.93 11.33 -11.60
N LYS A 101 -23.63 11.25 -11.55
CA LYS A 101 -22.74 11.69 -12.63
C LYS A 101 -22.98 10.89 -13.90
N LEU A 102 -23.04 9.55 -13.80
CA LEU A 102 -23.30 8.67 -14.93
C LEU A 102 -24.66 8.95 -15.57
N SER A 103 -25.72 9.19 -14.77
CA SER A 103 -27.04 9.53 -15.27
C SER A 103 -27.04 10.86 -16.03
N LYS A 104 -26.28 11.84 -15.51
CA LYS A 104 -26.14 13.16 -16.16
C LYS A 104 -25.37 13.06 -17.47
N ASP A 105 -24.32 12.28 -17.53
CA ASP A 105 -23.53 12.06 -18.74
C ASP A 105 -24.35 11.32 -19.81
N LYS A 106 -25.18 10.35 -19.42
CA LYS A 106 -26.12 9.67 -20.34
C LYS A 106 -27.18 10.62 -20.89
N ALA A 107 -27.73 11.51 -20.06
CA ALA A 107 -28.69 12.52 -20.53
C ALA A 107 -28.02 13.46 -21.53
N ASN A 108 -26.81 13.89 -21.30
CA ASN A 108 -26.04 14.73 -22.22
C ASN A 108 -25.75 14.04 -23.55
N LEU A 109 -25.54 12.73 -23.55
CA LEU A 109 -25.31 11.93 -24.77
C LEU A 109 -26.58 11.83 -25.64
N HIS A 110 -27.78 11.83 -25.03
CA HIS A 110 -29.04 11.82 -25.76
C HIS A 110 -29.34 13.14 -26.44
N ASP A 111 -28.79 14.24 -25.96
CA ASP A 111 -28.96 15.58 -26.53
C ASP A 111 -27.98 15.89 -27.68
N PHE A 112 -27.05 15.00 -27.96
CA PHE A 112 -26.19 15.13 -29.14
C PHE A 112 -27.01 14.83 -30.41
N PRO A 113 -27.10 15.76 -31.36
CA PRO A 113 -27.74 15.47 -32.63
C PRO A 113 -26.96 14.36 -33.32
N HIS A 114 -27.64 13.26 -33.60
CA HIS A 114 -27.11 12.20 -34.44
C HIS A 114 -26.89 12.75 -35.85
N LYS A 115 -25.77 13.38 -36.10
CA LYS A 115 -25.35 13.59 -37.48
C LYS A 115 -24.88 12.23 -37.99
N ILE A 116 -25.79 11.55 -38.64
CA ILE A 116 -25.42 10.42 -39.49
C ILE A 116 -24.65 11.03 -40.65
N ILE A 117 -23.36 10.85 -40.66
CA ILE A 117 -22.54 11.13 -41.84
C ILE A 117 -22.75 9.94 -42.76
N HIS A 118 -23.61 10.14 -43.76
CA HIS A 118 -23.67 9.24 -44.90
C HIS A 118 -22.58 9.71 -45.88
N ASP A 119 -21.56 8.90 -46.00
CA ASP A 119 -20.69 8.97 -47.20
C ASP A 119 -21.31 8.14 -48.33
#